data_c241622bf7e20e76a693fdd4ca47687d
#
_entry.id   c241622bf7e20e76a693fdd4ca47687d
#
_cell.length_a   1.000
_cell.length_b   1.000
_cell.length_c   1.000
_cell.angle_alpha   90.00
_cell.angle_beta   90.00
_cell.angle_gamma   90.00
#
_symmetry.space_group_name_H-M   'P 1'
#
loop_
_entity.id
_entity.type
_entity.pdbx_description
1 polymer ?
#
loop_
_entity_poly.entity_id
_entity_poly.type
_entity_poly.pdbx_seq_one_letter_code
_entity_poly.pdbx_strand_id
1 'polypeptide(L)'
;MLSFATRRHCSYVLLLCSCFACAQQVTLTARVTLVNGDRGSRPHEAGDVVLWLTPLTGGESISLPVIAESSRARLVQRNKSFEPHVLVVPVGSVVAFPNRDPFFHNVFSLFEGKRFDLGLYEAGSTRDVLFDKPGVSYIFCNIHAEMSAVVIAVETPYYGISDQRGEVVIPNVPPGRYTLRIWYESAMPETLKSLTRDITVSEASSTLGLLRLTEVAMPQPHKNLYGRDYDPPMPDSPAYERH
;
A
#
# COMPACT_ATOMS: atom_id res chain seq x y z
N MET A 1 -6.69 -77.32 43.34
CA MET A 1 -5.58 -76.43 42.89
C MET A 1 -6.04 -75.79 41.60
N LEU A 2 -6.54 -74.51 41.70
CA LEU A 2 -6.96 -73.73 40.51
C LEU A 2 -5.86 -72.69 40.19
N SER A 3 -5.33 -72.80 38.96
CA SER A 3 -4.32 -71.87 38.42
C SER A 3 -5.03 -70.68 37.76
N PHE A 4 -4.81 -69.50 38.30
CA PHE A 4 -5.27 -68.23 37.68
C PHE A 4 -4.23 -67.73 36.66
N ALA A 5 -4.60 -67.73 35.36
CA ALA A 5 -3.80 -67.12 34.30
C ALA A 5 -4.15 -65.62 34.19
N THR A 6 -3.23 -64.74 34.55
CA THR A 6 -3.34 -63.32 34.41
C THR A 6 -3.05 -62.88 32.97
N ARG A 7 -4.08 -62.42 32.22
CA ARG A 7 -3.90 -61.81 30.88
C ARG A 7 -3.46 -60.35 31.08
N ARG A 8 -2.23 -60.04 30.64
CA ARG A 8 -1.73 -58.69 30.51
C ARG A 8 -2.28 -58.07 29.22
N HIS A 9 -3.13 -57.04 29.36
CA HIS A 9 -3.57 -56.20 28.22
C HIS A 9 -2.49 -55.15 27.97
N CYS A 10 -1.82 -55.27 26.82
CA CYS A 10 -0.88 -54.25 26.36
C CYS A 10 -1.68 -53.21 25.56
N SER A 11 -1.98 -52.05 26.18
CA SER A 11 -2.62 -50.94 25.50
C SER A 11 -1.57 -50.19 24.68
N TYR A 12 -1.64 -50.31 23.39
CA TYR A 12 -0.87 -49.47 22.45
C TYR A 12 -1.55 -48.11 22.35
N VAL A 13 -0.95 -47.08 22.97
CA VAL A 13 -1.33 -45.70 22.74
C VAL A 13 -0.72 -45.24 21.40
N LEU A 14 -1.56 -45.15 20.37
CA LEU A 14 -1.17 -44.53 19.09
C LEU A 14 -1.06 -43.03 19.31
N LEU A 15 0.16 -42.49 19.41
CA LEU A 15 0.42 -41.06 19.35
C LEU A 15 0.21 -40.61 17.90
N LEU A 16 -0.95 -39.99 17.63
CA LEU A 16 -1.19 -39.25 16.38
C LEU A 16 -0.36 -37.95 16.42
N CYS A 17 0.83 -38.01 15.82
CA CYS A 17 1.64 -36.84 15.57
C CYS A 17 0.98 -36.04 14.43
N SER A 18 0.15 -35.04 14.77
CA SER A 18 -0.39 -34.08 13.81
C SER A 18 0.77 -33.20 13.33
N CYS A 19 1.38 -33.57 12.20
CA CYS A 19 2.26 -32.68 11.48
C CYS A 19 1.43 -31.48 11.01
N PHE A 20 1.47 -30.38 11.73
CA PHE A 20 1.10 -29.08 11.16
C PHE A 20 2.11 -28.81 10.02
N ALA A 21 1.68 -29.02 8.78
CA ALA A 21 2.41 -28.55 7.62
C ALA A 21 2.40 -27.01 7.72
N CYS A 22 3.49 -26.45 8.21
CA CYS A 22 3.73 -25.01 8.13
C CYS A 22 3.82 -24.69 6.64
N ALA A 23 2.79 -24.06 6.08
CA ALA A 23 2.80 -23.65 4.68
C ALA A 23 3.99 -22.71 4.50
N GLN A 24 4.96 -23.13 3.70
CA GLN A 24 6.18 -22.37 3.44
C GLN A 24 5.80 -21.10 2.69
N GLN A 25 6.09 -19.95 3.29
CA GLN A 25 5.80 -18.64 2.70
C GLN A 25 6.93 -18.25 1.75
N VAL A 26 6.56 -17.63 0.64
CA VAL A 26 7.48 -17.19 -0.41
C VAL A 26 7.63 -15.68 -0.36
N THR A 27 8.87 -15.19 -0.49
CA THR A 27 9.12 -13.78 -0.76
C THR A 27 9.19 -13.58 -2.26
N LEU A 28 8.25 -12.80 -2.82
CA LEU A 28 8.25 -12.45 -4.23
C LEU A 28 9.05 -11.19 -4.46
N THR A 29 9.78 -11.17 -5.57
CA THR A 29 10.54 -10.01 -6.03
C THR A 29 10.10 -9.58 -7.43
N ALA A 30 10.16 -8.30 -7.71
CA ALA A 30 9.95 -7.75 -9.04
C ALA A 30 10.95 -6.61 -9.28
N ARG A 31 11.20 -6.29 -10.54
CA ARG A 31 11.88 -5.06 -10.92
C ARG A 31 10.98 -4.26 -11.85
N VAL A 32 10.83 -2.97 -11.55
CA VAL A 32 10.03 -2.04 -12.33
C VAL A 32 10.95 -1.10 -13.08
N THR A 33 10.63 -0.82 -14.34
CA THR A 33 11.28 0.24 -15.12
C THR A 33 10.22 1.12 -15.77
N LEU A 34 10.46 2.42 -15.78
CA LEU A 34 9.63 3.38 -16.48
C LEU A 34 10.19 3.62 -17.89
N VAL A 35 9.27 3.78 -18.83
CA VAL A 35 9.58 4.14 -20.22
C VAL A 35 8.75 5.36 -20.54
N ASN A 36 9.40 6.48 -20.85
CA ASN A 36 8.70 7.66 -21.33
C ASN A 36 8.02 7.36 -22.65
N GLY A 37 6.80 7.91 -22.85
CA GLY A 37 6.02 7.70 -24.08
C GLY A 37 6.70 8.17 -25.36
N ASP A 38 7.78 8.96 -25.27
CA ASP A 38 8.56 9.43 -26.40
C ASP A 38 9.45 8.33 -26.97
N ARG A 39 9.38 8.13 -28.29
CA ARG A 39 10.20 7.15 -28.98
C ARG A 39 11.69 7.46 -28.80
N GLY A 40 12.40 6.59 -28.11
CA GLY A 40 13.86 6.70 -27.92
C GLY A 40 14.30 7.03 -26.50
N SER A 41 13.38 7.26 -25.55
CA SER A 41 13.72 7.41 -24.13
C SER A 41 14.30 6.11 -23.57
N ARG A 42 15.38 6.23 -22.79
CA ARG A 42 15.94 5.08 -22.07
C ARG A 42 15.03 4.76 -20.88
N PRO A 43 14.76 3.46 -20.63
CA PRO A 43 14.10 3.06 -19.38
C PRO A 43 14.87 3.59 -18.19
N HIS A 44 14.16 4.08 -17.17
CA HIS A 44 14.73 4.49 -15.89
C HIS A 44 14.03 3.76 -14.74
N GLU A 45 14.64 3.78 -13.59
CA GLU A 45 14.14 3.12 -12.39
C GLU A 45 13.00 3.92 -11.78
N ALA A 46 12.04 3.23 -11.15
CA ALA A 46 10.81 3.81 -10.66
C ALA A 46 10.60 3.52 -9.18
N GLY A 47 10.65 4.55 -8.36
CA GLY A 47 10.08 4.51 -7.01
C GLY A 47 8.56 4.64 -7.02
N ASP A 48 7.93 4.30 -5.90
CA ASP A 48 6.50 4.50 -5.61
C ASP A 48 5.52 3.72 -6.52
N VAL A 49 5.99 2.68 -7.23
CA VAL A 49 5.12 1.72 -7.90
C VAL A 49 4.62 0.69 -6.90
N VAL A 50 3.32 0.53 -6.80
CA VAL A 50 2.67 -0.38 -5.86
C VAL A 50 2.23 -1.65 -6.56
N LEU A 51 2.63 -2.80 -6.01
CA LEU A 51 2.16 -4.13 -6.42
C LEU A 51 1.41 -4.78 -5.27
N TRP A 52 0.29 -5.45 -5.57
CA TRP A 52 -0.39 -6.29 -4.56
C TRP A 52 -1.04 -7.50 -5.20
N LEU A 53 -1.26 -8.52 -4.36
CA LEU A 53 -1.79 -9.82 -4.76
C LEU A 53 -3.15 -10.06 -4.11
N THR A 54 -4.16 -10.30 -4.94
CA THR A 54 -5.49 -10.71 -4.47
C THR A 54 -5.67 -12.20 -4.74
N PRO A 55 -5.91 -13.06 -3.72
CA PRO A 55 -6.14 -14.48 -3.94
C PRO A 55 -7.32 -14.76 -4.85
N LEU A 56 -7.17 -15.73 -5.77
CA LEU A 56 -8.22 -16.14 -6.72
C LEU A 56 -9.15 -17.22 -6.17
N THR A 57 -8.68 -18.01 -5.21
CA THR A 57 -9.48 -19.06 -4.59
C THR A 57 -10.13 -18.51 -3.33
N GLY A 58 -11.43 -18.28 -3.39
CA GLY A 58 -12.23 -17.92 -2.22
C GLY A 58 -12.35 -19.13 -1.29
N GLY A 59 -11.86 -19.01 -0.07
CA GLY A 59 -12.03 -20.07 0.90
C GLY A 59 -11.51 -19.77 2.30
N GLU A 60 -10.43 -19.13 2.44
CA GLU A 60 -10.00 -18.66 3.75
C GLU A 60 -10.05 -17.13 3.76
N SER A 61 -10.85 -16.58 4.68
CA SER A 61 -10.79 -15.16 4.97
C SER A 61 -9.36 -14.82 5.30
N ILE A 62 -8.68 -14.06 4.42
CA ILE A 62 -7.33 -13.59 4.71
C ILE A 62 -7.47 -12.75 5.96
N SER A 63 -6.92 -13.26 7.07
CA SER A 63 -6.84 -12.48 8.29
C SER A 63 -5.88 -11.33 8.03
N LEU A 64 -6.42 -10.14 7.79
CA LEU A 64 -5.58 -8.95 7.71
C LEU A 64 -4.84 -8.80 9.03
N PRO A 65 -3.53 -8.48 9.01
CA PRO A 65 -2.78 -8.33 10.24
C PRO A 65 -3.45 -7.26 11.12
N VAL A 66 -3.70 -7.60 12.38
CA VAL A 66 -4.09 -6.60 13.38
C VAL A 66 -2.90 -5.67 13.55
N ILE A 67 -3.04 -4.45 13.07
CA ILE A 67 -1.99 -3.44 13.19
C ILE A 67 -1.92 -3.02 14.65
N ALA A 68 -0.81 -3.35 15.32
CA ALA A 68 -0.58 -2.87 16.68
C ALA A 68 -0.57 -1.33 16.69
N GLU A 69 -1.10 -0.71 17.73
CA GLU A 69 -1.17 0.77 17.85
C GLU A 69 0.20 1.46 17.67
N SER A 70 1.29 0.78 18.03
CA SER A 70 2.66 1.25 17.86
C SER A 70 3.11 1.34 16.40
N SER A 71 2.40 0.67 15.47
CA SER A 71 2.69 0.65 14.02
C SER A 71 1.64 1.40 13.20
N ARG A 72 0.90 2.33 13.82
CA ARG A 72 -0.11 3.15 13.12
C ARG A 72 0.52 3.86 11.93
N ALA A 73 -0.04 3.63 10.75
CA ALA A 73 0.39 4.28 9.51
C ALA A 73 0.25 5.80 9.62
N ARG A 74 1.19 6.53 9.04
CA ARG A 74 1.22 7.99 9.13
C ARG A 74 1.49 8.60 7.77
N LEU A 75 0.79 9.69 7.48
CA LEU A 75 1.06 10.59 6.37
C LEU A 75 1.37 11.97 6.94
N VAL A 76 2.67 12.23 7.13
CA VAL A 76 3.16 13.41 7.86
C VAL A 76 3.16 14.63 6.95
N GLN A 77 2.67 15.76 7.44
CA GLN A 77 2.80 17.05 6.77
C GLN A 77 4.07 17.74 7.29
N ARG A 78 5.01 17.96 6.38
CA ARG A 78 6.29 18.61 6.68
C ARG A 78 6.81 19.34 5.45
N ASN A 79 7.32 20.56 5.63
CA ASN A 79 7.87 21.40 4.57
C ASN A 79 6.90 21.57 3.38
N LYS A 80 5.60 21.76 3.66
CA LYS A 80 4.53 21.82 2.65
C LYS A 80 4.51 20.59 1.73
N SER A 81 4.74 19.42 2.29
CA SER A 81 4.70 18.13 1.59
C SER A 81 4.06 17.07 2.47
N PHE A 82 3.62 15.97 1.88
CA PHE A 82 3.24 14.77 2.58
C PHE A 82 4.37 13.73 2.51
N GLU A 83 4.67 13.09 3.65
CA GLU A 83 5.70 12.06 3.77
C GLU A 83 5.12 10.79 4.43
N PRO A 84 5.18 9.63 3.75
CA PRO A 84 5.65 9.40 2.39
C PRO A 84 4.67 9.94 1.33
N HIS A 85 5.08 10.04 0.04
CA HIS A 85 4.19 10.42 -1.05
C HIS A 85 3.15 9.32 -1.32
N VAL A 86 3.57 8.05 -1.32
CA VAL A 86 2.68 6.88 -1.49
C VAL A 86 2.67 6.03 -0.23
N LEU A 87 1.48 5.80 0.30
CA LEU A 87 1.25 4.97 1.49
C LEU A 87 0.28 3.83 1.16
N VAL A 88 0.68 2.59 1.41
CA VAL A 88 -0.21 1.43 1.27
C VAL A 88 -0.61 0.91 2.65
N VAL A 89 -1.90 0.67 2.84
CA VAL A 89 -2.44 0.17 4.10
C VAL A 89 -3.48 -0.95 3.86
N PRO A 90 -3.59 -1.93 4.75
CA PRO A 90 -4.72 -2.84 4.74
C PRO A 90 -6.04 -2.10 4.98
N VAL A 91 -7.15 -2.55 4.35
CA VAL A 91 -8.50 -2.06 4.65
C VAL A 91 -8.80 -2.23 6.13
N GLY A 92 -9.42 -1.22 6.74
CA GLY A 92 -9.66 -1.14 8.18
C GLY A 92 -8.54 -0.44 8.97
N SER A 93 -7.47 -0.02 8.31
CA SER A 93 -6.39 0.73 8.96
C SER A 93 -6.81 2.16 9.29
N VAL A 94 -6.32 2.65 10.43
CA VAL A 94 -6.37 4.07 10.78
C VAL A 94 -5.05 4.72 10.38
N VAL A 95 -5.12 5.76 9.54
CA VAL A 95 -3.97 6.56 9.14
C VAL A 95 -3.99 7.88 9.92
N ALA A 96 -2.87 8.19 10.56
CA ALA A 96 -2.68 9.46 11.26
C ALA A 96 -2.09 10.51 10.30
N PHE A 97 -2.57 11.74 10.41
CA PHE A 97 -2.14 12.90 9.63
C PHE A 97 -1.55 13.98 10.57
N PRO A 98 -0.32 13.78 11.09
CA PRO A 98 0.31 14.77 11.95
C PRO A 98 0.79 15.98 11.16
N ASN A 99 0.46 17.19 11.63
CA ASN A 99 0.99 18.44 11.11
C ASN A 99 2.31 18.79 11.84
N ARG A 100 3.43 18.72 11.14
CA ARG A 100 4.78 19.04 11.64
C ARG A 100 5.30 20.39 11.14
N ASP A 101 4.52 21.07 10.32
CA ASP A 101 4.81 22.44 9.89
C ASP A 101 4.39 23.45 10.96
N PRO A 102 4.99 24.65 11.01
CA PRO A 102 4.66 25.69 11.99
C PRO A 102 3.40 26.49 11.64
N PHE A 103 2.61 26.02 10.65
CA PHE A 103 1.40 26.68 10.18
C PHE A 103 0.27 25.67 9.95
N PHE A 104 -0.93 26.18 9.64
CA PHE A 104 -2.12 25.39 9.42
C PHE A 104 -2.08 24.61 8.10
N HIS A 105 -2.73 23.44 8.11
CA HIS A 105 -3.08 22.67 6.92
C HIS A 105 -4.55 22.27 6.93
N ASN A 106 -5.10 22.01 5.74
CA ASN A 106 -6.40 21.35 5.56
C ASN A 106 -6.20 20.16 4.62
N VAL A 107 -6.38 18.96 5.13
CA VAL A 107 -6.19 17.71 4.38
C VAL A 107 -7.53 17.16 3.95
N PHE A 108 -7.66 16.83 2.67
CA PHE A 108 -8.90 16.28 2.12
C PHE A 108 -8.65 15.24 1.02
N SER A 109 -9.69 14.45 0.74
CA SER A 109 -9.79 13.53 -0.40
C SER A 109 -11.22 13.49 -0.88
N LEU A 110 -11.46 13.76 -2.18
CA LEU A 110 -12.80 13.86 -2.78
C LEU A 110 -13.09 12.78 -3.82
N PHE A 111 -12.05 12.12 -4.36
CA PHE A 111 -12.18 11.21 -5.47
C PHE A 111 -12.28 9.75 -5.00
N GLU A 112 -11.99 8.81 -5.86
CA GLU A 112 -12.05 7.37 -5.60
C GLU A 112 -11.44 6.98 -4.24
N GLY A 113 -11.85 5.84 -3.69
CA GLY A 113 -11.39 5.39 -2.38
C GLY A 113 -12.10 6.08 -1.21
N LYS A 114 -11.36 6.42 -0.15
CA LYS A 114 -11.91 7.08 1.05
C LYS A 114 -12.04 8.58 0.85
N ARG A 115 -13.26 9.09 0.96
CA ARG A 115 -13.55 10.54 0.92
C ARG A 115 -13.60 11.10 2.32
N PHE A 116 -12.93 12.22 2.54
CA PHE A 116 -12.93 12.95 3.82
C PHE A 116 -12.44 14.38 3.64
N ASP A 117 -12.74 15.22 4.63
CA ASP A 117 -12.16 16.55 4.83
C ASP A 117 -11.88 16.70 6.33
N LEU A 118 -10.63 16.94 6.70
CA LEU A 118 -10.21 17.10 8.10
C LEU A 118 -10.41 18.53 8.62
N GLY A 119 -10.84 19.44 7.75
CA GLY A 119 -10.87 20.85 8.07
C GLY A 119 -9.47 21.43 8.28
N LEU A 120 -9.43 22.67 8.68
CA LEU A 120 -8.19 23.37 9.00
C LEU A 120 -7.72 22.96 10.42
N TYR A 121 -6.43 22.62 10.57
CA TYR A 121 -5.85 22.29 11.87
C TYR A 121 -4.40 22.79 12.04
N GLU A 122 -4.06 23.10 13.28
CA GLU A 122 -2.85 23.81 13.67
C GLU A 122 -1.60 22.94 13.70
N ALA A 123 -0.46 23.60 13.76
CA ALA A 123 0.85 23.01 14.00
C ALA A 123 0.87 22.08 15.23
N GLY A 124 1.54 20.95 15.12
CA GLY A 124 1.72 19.97 16.20
C GLY A 124 0.52 19.07 16.45
N SER A 125 -0.66 19.35 15.87
CA SER A 125 -1.83 18.49 16.02
C SER A 125 -1.84 17.32 15.01
N THR A 126 -2.68 16.34 15.30
CA THR A 126 -2.84 15.13 14.48
C THR A 126 -4.33 14.84 14.29
N ARG A 127 -4.71 14.47 13.08
CA ARG A 127 -6.04 13.96 12.74
C ARG A 127 -5.93 12.54 12.24
N ASP A 128 -6.97 11.74 12.48
CA ASP A 128 -7.02 10.32 12.11
C ASP A 128 -8.13 10.06 11.09
N VAL A 129 -7.86 9.16 10.13
CA VAL A 129 -8.85 8.71 9.15
C VAL A 129 -8.85 7.18 9.10
N LEU A 130 -10.03 6.58 9.22
CA LEU A 130 -10.24 5.15 9.01
C LEU A 130 -10.42 4.86 7.51
N PHE A 131 -9.54 4.06 6.92
CA PHE A 131 -9.65 3.59 5.54
C PHE A 131 -10.41 2.27 5.49
N ASP A 132 -11.72 2.34 5.55
CA ASP A 132 -12.68 1.22 5.68
C ASP A 132 -13.09 0.59 4.35
N LYS A 133 -12.57 1.09 3.22
CA LYS A 133 -12.88 0.60 1.86
C LYS A 133 -11.61 0.45 1.05
N PRO A 134 -11.51 -0.58 0.18
CA PRO A 134 -10.41 -0.69 -0.75
C PRO A 134 -10.45 0.43 -1.80
N GLY A 135 -9.28 0.80 -2.31
CA GLY A 135 -9.16 1.77 -3.39
C GLY A 135 -8.04 2.77 -3.20
N VAL A 136 -7.89 3.63 -4.20
CA VAL A 136 -6.88 4.68 -4.27
C VAL A 136 -7.52 6.00 -3.83
N SER A 137 -6.94 6.62 -2.82
CA SER A 137 -7.37 7.92 -2.29
C SER A 137 -6.29 8.95 -2.57
N TYR A 138 -6.58 9.91 -3.40
CA TYR A 138 -5.70 11.07 -3.64
C TYR A 138 -5.90 12.09 -2.52
N ILE A 139 -4.82 12.42 -1.85
CA ILE A 139 -4.79 13.29 -0.68
C ILE A 139 -4.21 14.64 -1.09
N PHE A 140 -4.87 15.72 -0.71
CA PHE A 140 -4.49 17.07 -1.06
C PHE A 140 -4.56 18.00 0.15
N CYS A 141 -3.83 19.11 0.09
CA CYS A 141 -4.00 20.23 0.99
C CYS A 141 -4.81 21.33 0.30
N ASN A 142 -5.81 21.92 0.99
CA ASN A 142 -6.69 22.94 0.41
C ASN A 142 -6.04 24.34 0.29
N ILE A 143 -4.86 24.52 0.88
CA ILE A 143 -4.18 25.84 0.91
C ILE A 143 -2.79 25.82 0.29
N HIS A 144 -2.24 24.64 -0.05
CA HIS A 144 -0.94 24.49 -0.68
C HIS A 144 -1.07 23.59 -1.93
N ALA A 145 -0.98 24.20 -3.10
CA ALA A 145 -1.21 23.54 -4.38
C ALA A 145 -0.22 22.40 -4.68
N GLU A 146 0.97 22.48 -4.11
CA GLU A 146 2.04 21.51 -4.29
C GLU A 146 1.92 20.27 -3.39
N MET A 147 0.99 20.30 -2.40
CA MET A 147 0.84 19.22 -1.43
C MET A 147 -0.13 18.15 -1.93
N SER A 148 0.42 17.05 -2.42
CA SER A 148 -0.32 15.85 -2.79
C SER A 148 0.33 14.59 -2.25
N ALA A 149 -0.47 13.55 -2.04
CA ALA A 149 -0.05 12.20 -1.73
C ALA A 149 -1.13 11.18 -2.13
N VAL A 150 -0.80 9.90 -2.04
CA VAL A 150 -1.74 8.83 -2.35
C VAL A 150 -1.76 7.80 -1.21
N VAL A 151 -2.96 7.45 -0.76
CA VAL A 151 -3.18 6.32 0.15
C VAL A 151 -3.93 5.23 -0.59
N ILE A 152 -3.32 4.03 -0.67
CA ILE A 152 -3.92 2.86 -1.30
C ILE A 152 -4.33 1.88 -0.22
N ALA A 153 -5.64 1.68 -0.06
CA ALA A 153 -6.19 0.68 0.86
C ALA A 153 -6.41 -0.64 0.12
N VAL A 154 -5.79 -1.72 0.59
CA VAL A 154 -5.81 -3.05 -0.04
C VAL A 154 -6.46 -4.09 0.87
N GLU A 155 -7.17 -5.07 0.28
CA GLU A 155 -7.84 -6.17 1.00
C GLU A 155 -6.90 -7.37 1.25
N THR A 156 -5.60 -7.15 1.17
CA THR A 156 -4.60 -8.21 1.25
C THR A 156 -3.37 -7.71 2.01
N PRO A 157 -2.68 -8.56 2.77
CA PRO A 157 -1.40 -8.21 3.36
C PRO A 157 -0.22 -8.37 2.37
N TYR A 158 -0.47 -8.89 1.16
CA TYR A 158 0.55 -9.22 0.17
C TYR A 158 0.74 -8.05 -0.80
N TYR A 159 1.52 -7.07 -0.40
CA TYR A 159 1.86 -5.92 -1.23
C TYR A 159 3.32 -5.49 -1.04
N GLY A 160 3.82 -4.74 -2.01
CA GLY A 160 5.13 -4.10 -1.96
C GLY A 160 5.12 -2.79 -2.74
N ILE A 161 6.01 -1.90 -2.37
CA ILE A 161 6.25 -0.62 -3.03
C ILE A 161 7.66 -0.65 -3.59
N SER A 162 7.85 -0.20 -4.82
CA SER A 162 9.19 -0.13 -5.41
C SER A 162 10.05 0.94 -4.70
N ASP A 163 11.30 0.60 -4.51
CA ASP A 163 12.30 1.57 -4.08
C ASP A 163 12.76 2.45 -5.26
N GLN A 164 13.69 3.37 -5.00
CA GLN A 164 14.25 4.27 -6.02
C GLN A 164 14.99 3.54 -7.15
N ARG A 165 15.32 2.26 -6.97
CA ARG A 165 15.94 1.40 -7.99
C ARG A 165 14.93 0.57 -8.76
N GLY A 166 13.64 0.76 -8.47
CA GLY A 166 12.55 -0.01 -9.04
C GLY A 166 12.43 -1.43 -8.49
N GLU A 167 13.09 -1.75 -7.38
CA GLU A 167 12.99 -3.08 -6.78
C GLU A 167 11.76 -3.16 -5.87
N VAL A 168 10.96 -4.22 -6.04
CA VAL A 168 9.79 -4.51 -5.23
C VAL A 168 9.96 -5.84 -4.52
N VAL A 169 9.62 -5.87 -3.23
CA VAL A 169 9.61 -7.09 -2.42
C VAL A 169 8.23 -7.25 -1.80
N ILE A 170 7.61 -8.42 -2.01
CA ILE A 170 6.35 -8.81 -1.36
C ILE A 170 6.65 -10.02 -0.47
N PRO A 171 6.75 -9.84 0.85
CA PRO A 171 7.11 -10.92 1.76
C PRO A 171 5.91 -11.80 2.13
N ASN A 172 6.22 -13.00 2.64
CA ASN A 172 5.28 -13.88 3.33
C ASN A 172 4.05 -14.29 2.50
N VAL A 173 4.20 -14.47 1.19
CA VAL A 173 3.11 -14.88 0.31
C VAL A 173 2.97 -16.41 0.34
N PRO A 174 1.82 -16.97 0.75
CA PRO A 174 1.58 -18.40 0.66
C PRO A 174 1.58 -18.88 -0.80
N PRO A 175 2.02 -20.11 -1.10
CA PRO A 175 1.80 -20.72 -2.41
C PRO A 175 0.32 -20.73 -2.77
N GLY A 176 -0.01 -20.36 -4.02
CA GLY A 176 -1.40 -20.26 -4.45
C GLY A 176 -1.57 -19.48 -5.75
N ARG A 177 -2.83 -19.28 -6.15
CA ARG A 177 -3.20 -18.48 -7.31
C ARG A 177 -3.67 -17.09 -6.89
N TYR A 178 -3.16 -16.08 -7.55
CA TYR A 178 -3.42 -14.67 -7.23
C TYR A 178 -3.65 -13.85 -8.50
N THR A 179 -4.43 -12.80 -8.39
CA THR A 179 -4.40 -11.69 -9.36
C THR A 179 -3.35 -10.70 -8.89
N LEU A 180 -2.30 -10.51 -9.68
CA LEU A 180 -1.33 -9.42 -9.52
C LEU A 180 -1.97 -8.12 -10.02
N ARG A 181 -1.96 -7.10 -9.19
CA ARG A 181 -2.39 -5.74 -9.51
C ARG A 181 -1.23 -4.77 -9.35
N ILE A 182 -1.24 -3.74 -10.16
CA ILE A 182 -0.18 -2.72 -10.19
C ILE A 182 -0.84 -1.34 -10.19
N TRP A 183 -0.23 -0.42 -9.48
CA TRP A 183 -0.60 0.99 -9.52
C TRP A 183 0.67 1.85 -9.58
N TYR A 184 0.61 2.90 -10.35
CA TYR A 184 1.60 3.96 -10.42
C TYR A 184 0.91 5.26 -10.84
N GLU A 185 1.21 6.37 -10.16
CA GLU A 185 0.50 7.64 -10.33
C GLU A 185 0.57 8.18 -11.75
N SER A 186 1.75 8.09 -12.38
CA SER A 186 1.99 8.59 -13.74
C SER A 186 1.74 7.54 -14.85
N ALA A 187 1.09 6.42 -14.55
CA ALA A 187 0.75 5.42 -15.56
C ALA A 187 -0.67 5.59 -16.09
N MET A 188 -0.85 5.35 -17.39
CA MET A 188 -2.21 5.29 -17.96
C MET A 188 -3.00 4.12 -17.38
N PRO A 189 -4.32 4.29 -17.13
CA PRO A 189 -5.18 3.21 -16.63
C PRO A 189 -5.14 1.96 -17.51
N GLU A 190 -5.04 2.11 -18.83
CA GLU A 190 -4.94 1.01 -19.79
C GLU A 190 -3.64 0.21 -19.62
N THR A 191 -2.53 0.88 -19.33
CA THR A 191 -1.25 0.24 -19.04
C THR A 191 -1.36 -0.58 -17.75
N LEU A 192 -1.89 0.00 -16.69
CA LEU A 192 -2.11 -0.69 -15.41
C LEU A 192 -3.01 -1.92 -15.57
N LYS A 193 -4.09 -1.78 -16.35
CA LYS A 193 -5.01 -2.87 -16.67
C LYS A 193 -4.32 -3.99 -17.46
N SER A 194 -3.47 -3.67 -18.44
CA SER A 194 -2.77 -4.65 -19.26
C SER A 194 -1.74 -5.47 -18.48
N LEU A 195 -1.19 -4.90 -17.41
CA LEU A 195 -0.22 -5.54 -16.52
C LEU A 195 -0.91 -6.34 -15.39
N THR A 196 -2.20 -6.09 -15.14
CA THR A 196 -3.01 -6.88 -14.22
C THR A 196 -3.20 -8.28 -14.80
N ARG A 197 -2.76 -9.31 -14.06
CA ARG A 197 -2.80 -10.70 -14.54
C ARG A 197 -2.87 -11.70 -13.41
N ASP A 198 -3.35 -12.89 -13.73
CA ASP A 198 -3.30 -14.02 -12.81
C ASP A 198 -1.90 -14.63 -12.79
N ILE A 199 -1.44 -14.97 -11.61
CA ILE A 199 -0.15 -15.62 -11.37
C ILE A 199 -0.32 -16.81 -10.43
N THR A 200 0.63 -17.75 -10.49
CA THR A 200 0.76 -18.82 -9.51
C THR A 200 2.05 -18.61 -8.72
N VAL A 201 1.91 -18.51 -7.41
CA VAL A 201 3.03 -18.43 -6.47
C VAL A 201 3.40 -19.84 -6.02
N SER A 202 4.67 -20.17 -6.12
CA SER A 202 5.24 -21.45 -5.64
C SER A 202 6.67 -21.20 -5.18
N GLU A 203 7.24 -22.17 -4.45
CA GLU A 203 8.65 -22.10 -4.01
C GLU A 203 9.63 -21.95 -5.20
N ALA A 204 9.30 -22.56 -6.34
CA ALA A 204 10.11 -22.47 -7.56
C ALA A 204 9.93 -21.17 -8.34
N SER A 205 8.95 -20.32 -7.96
CA SER A 205 8.58 -19.10 -8.70
C SER A 205 8.52 -17.90 -7.76
N SER A 206 9.70 -17.42 -7.35
CA SER A 206 9.87 -16.30 -6.42
C SER A 206 10.08 -14.94 -7.08
N THR A 207 10.08 -14.88 -8.42
CA THR A 207 10.22 -13.61 -9.15
C THR A 207 9.06 -13.35 -10.10
N LEU A 208 8.57 -12.12 -10.10
CA LEU A 208 7.57 -11.62 -11.05
C LEU A 208 8.24 -11.07 -12.33
N GLY A 209 9.59 -11.02 -12.34
CA GLY A 209 10.38 -10.55 -13.46
C GLY A 209 10.42 -9.03 -13.60
N LEU A 210 10.69 -8.57 -14.82
CA LEU A 210 10.76 -7.15 -15.17
C LEU A 210 9.38 -6.66 -15.61
N LEU A 211 8.89 -5.63 -14.93
CA LEU A 211 7.64 -4.93 -15.24
C LEU A 211 7.99 -3.57 -15.87
N ARG A 212 7.48 -3.34 -17.07
CA ARG A 212 7.68 -2.08 -17.80
C ARG A 212 6.39 -1.28 -17.81
N LEU A 213 6.44 -0.06 -17.28
CA LEU A 213 5.32 0.88 -17.30
C LEU A 213 5.64 2.03 -18.23
N THR A 214 4.65 2.43 -19.03
CA THR A 214 4.73 3.67 -19.80
C THR A 214 4.28 4.81 -18.90
N GLU A 215 5.20 5.76 -18.71
CA GLU A 215 4.94 6.99 -17.97
C GLU A 215 4.31 8.03 -18.92
N VAL A 216 3.33 8.74 -18.40
CA VAL A 216 2.72 9.90 -19.05
C VAL A 216 3.05 11.15 -18.26
N ALA A 217 3.05 12.29 -18.95
CA ALA A 217 3.22 13.58 -18.29
C ALA A 217 2.19 13.72 -17.15
N MET A 218 2.67 14.17 -15.99
CA MET A 218 1.80 14.38 -14.83
C MET A 218 0.61 15.26 -15.20
N PRO A 219 -0.57 14.94 -14.66
CA PRO A 219 -1.76 15.78 -14.84
C PRO A 219 -1.50 17.22 -14.40
N GLN A 220 -2.30 18.14 -14.91
CA GLN A 220 -2.33 19.53 -14.46
C GLN A 220 -2.41 19.62 -12.91
N PRO A 221 -1.92 20.70 -12.30
CA PRO A 221 -2.05 20.92 -10.87
C PRO A 221 -3.47 20.62 -10.40
N HIS A 222 -3.59 19.93 -9.26
CA HIS A 222 -4.90 19.60 -8.70
C HIS A 222 -5.66 20.88 -8.29
N LYS A 223 -6.98 20.78 -8.26
CA LYS A 223 -7.86 21.85 -7.78
C LYS A 223 -7.97 21.81 -6.25
N ASN A 224 -8.35 22.94 -5.66
CA ASN A 224 -8.67 23.02 -4.25
C ASN A 224 -10.00 22.28 -3.94
N LEU A 225 -10.37 22.19 -2.66
CA LEU A 225 -11.59 21.53 -2.18
C LEU A 225 -12.88 21.98 -2.90
N TYR A 226 -12.90 23.21 -3.42
CA TYR A 226 -14.04 23.81 -4.10
C TYR A 226 -13.99 23.68 -5.64
N GLY A 227 -13.03 22.91 -6.16
CA GLY A 227 -12.83 22.73 -7.60
C GLY A 227 -12.24 23.93 -8.34
N ARG A 228 -11.67 24.89 -7.61
CA ARG A 228 -11.03 26.11 -8.14
C ARG A 228 -9.51 25.96 -8.17
N ASP A 229 -8.87 26.82 -8.95
CA ASP A 229 -7.42 26.98 -8.86
C ASP A 229 -7.04 27.60 -7.51
N TYR A 230 -5.82 27.33 -7.07
CA TYR A 230 -5.28 27.95 -5.86
C TYR A 230 -4.95 29.40 -6.13
N ASP A 231 -5.16 30.24 -5.11
CA ASP A 231 -4.69 31.62 -5.17
C ASP A 231 -3.16 31.65 -5.25
N PRO A 232 -2.56 32.56 -6.01
CA PRO A 232 -1.12 32.73 -6.02
C PRO A 232 -0.61 32.99 -4.60
N PRO A 233 0.55 32.40 -4.19
CA PRO A 233 1.11 32.70 -2.89
C PRO A 233 1.34 34.19 -2.74
N MET A 234 0.85 34.77 -1.63
CA MET A 234 1.09 36.20 -1.34
C MET A 234 2.60 36.43 -1.13
N PRO A 235 3.23 37.33 -1.89
CA PRO A 235 4.68 37.48 -1.91
C PRO A 235 5.34 37.79 -0.56
N ASP A 236 4.59 38.40 0.38
CA ASP A 236 5.12 38.99 1.61
C ASP A 236 4.40 38.53 2.88
N SER A 237 3.83 37.33 2.92
CA SER A 237 3.21 36.83 4.15
C SER A 237 4.28 36.34 5.14
N PRO A 238 4.38 36.94 6.35
CA PRO A 238 5.35 36.51 7.39
C PRO A 238 5.22 35.03 7.78
N ALA A 239 4.05 34.43 7.55
CA ALA A 239 3.81 33.01 7.79
C ALA A 239 4.57 32.07 6.83
N TYR A 240 5.23 32.61 5.80
CA TYR A 240 5.93 31.84 4.75
C TYR A 240 7.42 32.17 4.67
N GLU A 241 7.96 33.00 5.56
CA GLU A 241 9.41 33.17 5.66
C GLU A 241 10.06 31.85 6.17
N ARG A 242 11.02 31.38 5.40
CA ARG A 242 11.84 30.22 5.80
C ARG A 242 12.78 30.68 6.92
N HIS A 243 12.65 30.06 8.07
CA HIS A 243 13.63 30.09 9.14
C HIS A 243 14.62 28.93 9.02
#